data_75c89e154d3dd006021500639a8cba74
#
_entry.id   75c89e154d3dd006021500639a8cba74
#
_cell.length_a   1.000
_cell.length_b   1.000
_cell.length_c   1.000
_cell.angle_alpha   90.00
_cell.angle_beta   90.00
_cell.angle_gamma   90.00
#
_symmetry.space_group_name_H-M   'P 1'
#
loop_
_entity.id
_entity.type
_entity.pdbx_description
1 polymer ?
#
loop_
_entity_poly.entity_id
_entity_poly.type
_entity_poly.pdbx_seq_one_letter_code
_entity_poly.pdbx_strand_id
1 'polypeptide(L)'
;MMTVSPFLITQLTIATALYFYFHTIDWLSVGMFNSTLPIIVIISFTTFQFLIDDFSKYIIHRFMHKWPILWSLHKVHHSATVLTPMTVFRTHPLEGIIFSLRSSVTQAISISSFIFLFGNTVSLYTVLGVNIFVFIFNILGSNLRHSHVGIRSVSYTHL
;
A
#
# COMPACT_ATOMS: atom_id res chain seq x y z
N MET A 1 24.58 1.37 6.55
CA MET A 1 23.41 2.11 6.07
C MET A 1 22.16 1.46 6.65
N MET A 2 21.49 2.13 7.62
CA MET A 2 20.33 1.54 8.28
C MET A 2 19.14 1.52 7.30
N THR A 3 18.80 0.35 6.82
CA THR A 3 17.51 0.13 6.16
C THR A 3 16.44 0.06 7.25
N VAL A 4 15.39 0.87 7.14
CA VAL A 4 14.19 0.62 7.96
C VAL A 4 13.75 -0.79 7.62
N SER A 5 13.74 -1.66 8.61
CA SER A 5 13.39 -3.05 8.37
C SER A 5 12.00 -3.11 7.70
N PRO A 6 11.86 -3.79 6.57
CA PRO A 6 10.55 -4.01 5.93
C PRO A 6 9.55 -4.61 6.90
N PHE A 7 10.06 -5.35 7.87
CA PHE A 7 9.29 -5.89 8.97
C PHE A 7 8.62 -4.79 9.81
N LEU A 8 9.30 -3.69 10.15
CA LEU A 8 8.72 -2.58 10.91
C LEU A 8 7.63 -1.87 10.10
N ILE A 9 7.83 -1.67 8.80
CA ILE A 9 6.80 -1.05 7.93
C ILE A 9 5.55 -1.94 7.87
N THR A 10 5.72 -3.25 7.71
CA THR A 10 4.62 -4.21 7.69
C THR A 10 3.87 -4.24 9.03
N GLN A 11 4.58 -4.25 10.15
CA GLN A 11 3.99 -4.20 11.48
C GLN A 11 3.18 -2.92 11.69
N LEU A 12 3.70 -1.78 11.28
CA LEU A 12 3.00 -0.50 11.38
C LEU A 12 1.74 -0.47 10.53
N THR A 13 1.78 -1.00 9.31
CA THR A 13 0.59 -1.06 8.43
C THR A 13 -0.48 -2.00 8.97
N ILE A 14 -0.11 -3.16 9.51
CA ILE A 14 -1.06 -4.09 10.14
C ILE A 14 -1.66 -3.45 11.40
N ALA A 15 -0.84 -2.88 12.28
CA ALA A 15 -1.32 -2.20 13.49
C ALA A 15 -2.29 -1.06 13.16
N THR A 16 -2.00 -0.28 12.11
CA THR A 16 -2.88 0.78 11.63
C THR A 16 -4.21 0.22 11.12
N ALA A 17 -4.18 -0.85 10.34
CA ALA A 17 -5.38 -1.50 9.83
C ALA A 17 -6.28 -2.01 10.97
N LEU A 18 -5.69 -2.64 11.98
CA LEU A 18 -6.39 -3.11 13.17
C LEU A 18 -6.98 -1.94 13.98
N TYR A 19 -6.21 -0.88 14.19
CA TYR A 19 -6.67 0.32 14.89
C TYR A 19 -7.91 0.92 14.21
N PHE A 20 -7.86 1.14 12.90
CA PHE A 20 -9.00 1.70 12.17
C PHE A 20 -10.18 0.73 12.13
N TYR A 21 -9.96 -0.56 11.99
CA TYR A 21 -11.04 -1.55 12.04
C TYR A 21 -11.79 -1.48 13.38
N PHE A 22 -11.09 -1.59 14.50
CA PHE A 22 -11.74 -1.58 15.82
C PHE A 22 -12.34 -0.23 16.20
N HIS A 23 -11.76 0.89 15.75
CA HIS A 23 -12.28 2.21 16.05
C HIS A 23 -13.48 2.60 15.21
N THR A 24 -13.63 2.06 14.01
CA THR A 24 -14.68 2.49 13.09
C THR A 24 -15.88 1.55 13.07
N ILE A 25 -15.71 0.29 13.49
CA ILE A 25 -16.79 -0.71 13.38
C ILE A 25 -18.02 -0.36 14.23
N ASP A 26 -17.79 0.18 15.43
CA ASP A 26 -18.89 0.40 16.40
C ASP A 26 -19.77 1.60 16.05
N TRP A 27 -19.22 2.65 15.47
CA TRP A 27 -19.98 3.88 15.21
C TRP A 27 -20.08 4.28 13.74
N LEU A 28 -19.40 3.61 12.85
CA LEU A 28 -19.53 3.85 11.41
C LEU A 28 -20.33 2.75 10.69
N SER A 29 -20.67 1.65 11.36
CA SER A 29 -21.36 0.51 10.74
C SER A 29 -22.83 0.79 10.45
N VAL A 30 -23.11 1.73 9.54
CA VAL A 30 -24.47 2.01 9.06
C VAL A 30 -24.99 0.84 8.24
N GLY A 31 -24.11 0.16 7.50
CA GLY A 31 -24.43 -1.05 6.78
C GLY A 31 -25.50 -0.86 5.71
N MET A 32 -25.35 0.15 4.87
CA MET A 32 -26.32 0.44 3.78
C MET A 32 -26.56 -0.75 2.87
N PHE A 33 -25.61 -1.66 2.76
CA PHE A 33 -25.64 -2.86 1.89
C PHE A 33 -25.36 -4.15 2.68
N ASN A 34 -25.92 -4.29 3.88
CA ASN A 34 -25.72 -5.45 4.76
C ASN A 34 -26.15 -6.80 4.16
N SER A 35 -27.05 -6.79 3.17
CA SER A 35 -27.51 -7.99 2.46
C SER A 35 -26.56 -8.45 1.35
N THR A 36 -25.45 -7.76 1.13
CA THR A 36 -24.49 -8.13 0.08
C THR A 36 -23.76 -9.42 0.44
N LEU A 37 -23.62 -10.31 -0.52
CA LEU A 37 -22.88 -11.56 -0.33
C LEU A 37 -21.44 -11.28 0.12
N PRO A 38 -20.93 -11.94 1.16
CA PRO A 38 -19.58 -11.69 1.69
C PRO A 38 -18.47 -11.77 0.64
N ILE A 39 -18.60 -12.68 -0.33
CA ILE A 39 -17.62 -12.82 -1.41
C ILE A 39 -17.52 -11.57 -2.28
N ILE A 40 -18.64 -10.88 -2.53
CA ILE A 40 -18.65 -9.64 -3.31
C ILE A 40 -17.97 -8.54 -2.51
N VAL A 41 -18.21 -8.48 -1.19
CA VAL A 41 -17.54 -7.51 -0.29
C VAL A 41 -16.04 -7.75 -0.28
N ILE A 42 -15.59 -9.00 -0.15
CA ILE A 42 -14.16 -9.36 -0.16
C ILE A 42 -13.51 -8.93 -1.48
N ILE A 43 -14.10 -9.28 -2.62
CA ILE A 43 -13.54 -8.96 -3.94
C ILE A 43 -13.48 -7.44 -4.14
N SER A 44 -14.56 -6.73 -3.84
CA SER A 44 -14.62 -5.27 -4.02
C SER A 44 -13.68 -4.54 -3.08
N PHE A 45 -13.58 -4.96 -1.81
CA PHE A 45 -12.62 -4.40 -0.86
C PHE A 45 -11.17 -4.64 -1.30
N THR A 46 -10.84 -5.87 -1.72
CA THR A 46 -9.50 -6.20 -2.21
C THR A 46 -9.13 -5.36 -3.42
N THR A 47 -10.03 -5.25 -4.40
CA THR A 47 -9.81 -4.45 -5.61
C THR A 47 -9.65 -2.98 -5.28
N PHE A 48 -10.52 -2.43 -4.45
CA PHE A 48 -10.46 -1.02 -4.06
C PHE A 48 -9.17 -0.68 -3.30
N GLN A 49 -8.83 -1.49 -2.29
CA GLN A 49 -7.59 -1.30 -1.52
C GLN A 49 -6.35 -1.41 -2.41
N PHE A 50 -6.33 -2.38 -3.31
CA PHE A 50 -5.23 -2.55 -4.27
C PHE A 50 -5.07 -1.33 -5.17
N LEU A 51 -6.15 -0.84 -5.76
CA LEU A 51 -6.12 0.31 -6.68
C LEU A 51 -5.69 1.60 -5.96
N ILE A 52 -6.23 1.87 -4.77
CA ILE A 52 -5.88 3.08 -4.02
C ILE A 52 -4.44 3.03 -3.50
N ASP A 53 -3.97 1.84 -3.09
CA ASP A 53 -2.57 1.64 -2.66
C ASP A 53 -1.60 1.87 -3.82
N ASP A 54 -1.84 1.26 -4.97
CA ASP A 54 -0.95 1.37 -6.14
C ASP A 54 -0.96 2.79 -6.72
N PHE A 55 -2.13 3.40 -6.85
CA PHE A 55 -2.27 4.77 -7.33
C PHE A 55 -1.58 5.80 -6.42
N SER A 56 -1.79 5.71 -5.11
CA SER A 56 -1.15 6.61 -4.16
C SER A 56 0.37 6.42 -4.11
N LYS A 57 0.84 5.17 -4.24
CA LYS A 57 2.27 4.85 -4.37
C LYS A 57 2.88 5.49 -5.62
N TYR A 58 2.19 5.39 -6.76
CA TYR A 58 2.60 6.05 -7.99
C TYR A 58 2.76 7.56 -7.82
N ILE A 59 1.76 8.22 -7.20
CA ILE A 59 1.79 9.67 -6.97
C ILE A 59 3.00 10.06 -6.11
N ILE A 60 3.19 9.42 -4.96
CA ILE A 60 4.30 9.73 -4.05
C ILE A 60 5.66 9.48 -4.75
N HIS A 61 5.80 8.36 -5.45
CA HIS A 61 7.02 8.03 -6.19
C HIS A 61 7.31 9.09 -7.27
N ARG A 62 6.28 9.54 -8.00
CA ARG A 62 6.43 10.63 -8.99
C ARG A 62 6.90 11.94 -8.34
N PHE A 63 6.39 12.29 -7.16
CA PHE A 63 6.88 13.47 -6.42
C PHE A 63 8.32 13.30 -5.95
N MET A 64 8.71 12.10 -5.55
CA MET A 64 10.10 11.81 -5.17
C MET A 64 11.09 12.03 -6.31
N HIS A 65 10.68 11.83 -7.56
CA HIS A 65 11.49 12.16 -8.73
C HIS A 65 11.46 13.63 -9.12
N LYS A 66 10.42 14.39 -8.75
CA LYS A 66 10.26 15.79 -9.17
C LYS A 66 10.83 16.81 -8.18
N TRP A 67 10.76 16.53 -6.89
CA TRP A 67 11.15 17.47 -5.85
C TRP A 67 12.56 17.19 -5.36
N PRO A 68 13.50 18.18 -5.43
CA PRO A 68 14.91 17.96 -5.08
C PRO A 68 15.12 17.41 -3.67
N ILE A 69 14.31 17.87 -2.69
CA ILE A 69 14.39 17.40 -1.31
C ILE A 69 14.01 15.92 -1.22
N LEU A 70 12.92 15.52 -1.88
CA LEU A 70 12.45 14.12 -1.89
C LEU A 70 13.39 13.25 -2.72
N TRP A 71 13.94 13.77 -3.83
CA TRP A 71 14.95 13.08 -4.61
C TRP A 71 16.22 12.78 -3.80
N SER A 72 16.63 13.68 -2.90
CA SER A 72 17.78 13.43 -2.04
C SER A 72 17.64 12.17 -1.16
N LEU A 73 16.42 11.81 -0.80
CA LEU A 73 16.08 10.59 -0.07
C LEU A 73 15.97 9.38 -1.01
N HIS A 74 15.29 9.58 -2.13
CA HIS A 74 14.92 8.52 -3.07
C HIS A 74 16.10 8.02 -3.93
N LYS A 75 17.10 8.86 -4.22
CA LYS A 75 18.33 8.47 -4.95
C LYS A 75 19.07 7.29 -4.30
N VAL A 76 18.87 7.06 -3.01
CA VAL A 76 19.43 5.89 -2.30
C VAL A 76 18.87 4.59 -2.88
N HIS A 77 17.56 4.57 -3.16
CA HIS A 77 16.91 3.44 -3.82
C HIS A 77 17.48 3.21 -5.22
N HIS A 78 17.69 4.28 -5.99
CA HIS A 78 18.25 4.21 -7.34
C HIS A 78 19.77 3.96 -7.41
N SER A 79 20.48 3.94 -6.29
CA SER A 79 21.93 3.70 -6.26
C SER A 79 22.32 2.21 -6.37
N ALA A 80 21.36 1.30 -6.56
CA ALA A 80 21.64 -0.11 -6.74
C ALA A 80 22.16 -0.41 -8.15
N THR A 81 23.33 -1.04 -8.26
CA THR A 81 23.92 -1.44 -9.54
C THR A 81 23.33 -2.73 -10.09
N VAL A 82 22.76 -3.57 -9.21
CA VAL A 82 22.10 -4.83 -9.56
C VAL A 82 20.72 -4.86 -8.91
N LEU A 83 19.71 -5.17 -9.71
CA LEU A 83 18.34 -5.33 -9.24
C LEU A 83 18.13 -6.75 -8.71
N THR A 84 17.89 -6.85 -7.42
CA THR A 84 17.50 -8.10 -6.74
C THR A 84 16.17 -7.89 -6.01
N PRO A 85 15.44 -8.94 -5.63
CA PRO A 85 14.25 -8.78 -4.79
C PRO A 85 14.49 -7.96 -3.52
N MET A 86 15.72 -7.99 -3.00
CA MET A 86 16.13 -7.24 -1.80
C MET A 86 16.42 -5.76 -2.07
N THR A 87 16.53 -5.35 -3.34
CA THR A 87 16.78 -3.94 -3.71
C THR A 87 15.63 -3.02 -3.27
N VAL A 88 14.41 -3.55 -3.19
CA VAL A 88 13.22 -2.84 -2.69
C VAL A 88 13.42 -2.29 -1.27
N PHE A 89 14.22 -2.98 -0.48
CA PHE A 89 14.48 -2.61 0.91
C PHE A 89 15.66 -1.65 1.08
N ARG A 90 16.31 -1.29 -0.03
CA ARG A 90 17.37 -0.28 -0.05
C ARG A 90 16.75 1.11 -0.17
N THR A 91 16.16 1.59 0.90
CA THR A 91 15.50 2.89 0.97
C THR A 91 16.07 3.74 2.10
N HIS A 92 15.96 5.06 1.97
CA HIS A 92 16.28 5.96 3.07
C HIS A 92 15.22 5.81 4.19
N PRO A 93 15.58 5.86 5.49
CA PRO A 93 14.60 5.70 6.58
C PRO A 93 13.41 6.66 6.49
N LEU A 94 13.63 7.93 6.15
CA LEU A 94 12.56 8.91 5.98
C LEU A 94 11.64 8.58 4.80
N GLU A 95 12.17 8.02 3.72
CA GLU A 95 11.36 7.51 2.61
C GLU A 95 10.44 6.39 3.09
N GLY A 96 10.96 5.45 3.89
CA GLY A 96 10.16 4.39 4.50
C GLY A 96 9.01 4.94 5.36
N ILE A 97 9.26 6.00 6.13
CA ILE A 97 8.22 6.67 6.93
C ILE A 97 7.15 7.29 6.03
N ILE A 98 7.52 7.99 4.96
CA ILE A 98 6.57 8.58 4.01
C ILE A 98 5.67 7.51 3.39
N PHE A 99 6.24 6.39 2.93
CA PHE A 99 5.45 5.29 2.37
C PHE A 99 4.57 4.60 3.41
N SER A 100 5.01 4.49 4.64
CA SER A 100 4.22 3.94 5.75
C SER A 100 3.02 4.83 6.09
N LEU A 101 3.22 6.15 6.22
CA LEU A 101 2.14 7.11 6.45
C LEU A 101 1.11 7.08 5.31
N ARG A 102 1.58 7.08 4.05
CA ARG A 102 0.71 6.91 2.89
C ARG A 102 -0.15 5.64 3.01
N SER A 103 0.49 4.51 3.31
CA SER A 103 -0.22 3.23 3.44
C SER A 103 -1.25 3.26 4.56
N SER A 104 -0.92 3.88 5.69
CA SER A 104 -1.85 4.08 6.81
C SER A 104 -3.08 4.88 6.39
N VAL A 105 -2.89 5.96 5.64
CA VAL A 105 -3.99 6.80 5.14
C VAL A 105 -4.88 6.03 4.16
N THR A 106 -4.30 5.30 3.21
CA THR A 106 -5.08 4.50 2.26
C THR A 106 -5.88 3.39 2.94
N GLN A 107 -5.32 2.74 3.95
CA GLN A 107 -6.02 1.74 4.74
C GLN A 107 -7.15 2.35 5.56
N ALA A 108 -6.92 3.49 6.21
CA ALA A 108 -7.95 4.20 6.95
C ALA A 108 -9.15 4.53 6.06
N ILE A 109 -8.90 5.10 4.87
CA ILE A 109 -9.96 5.43 3.91
C ILE A 109 -10.73 4.17 3.49
N SER A 110 -10.02 3.11 3.10
CA SER A 110 -10.64 1.89 2.60
C SER A 110 -11.48 1.19 3.68
N ILE A 111 -10.91 0.99 4.87
CA ILE A 111 -11.58 0.29 5.97
C ILE A 111 -12.83 1.08 6.40
N SER A 112 -12.68 2.40 6.64
CA SER A 112 -13.81 3.23 7.09
C SER A 112 -14.92 3.29 6.03
N SER A 113 -14.57 3.42 4.75
CA SER A 113 -15.57 3.44 3.66
C SER A 113 -16.34 2.13 3.57
N PHE A 114 -15.65 0.99 3.66
CA PHE A 114 -16.29 -0.32 3.52
C PHE A 114 -17.09 -0.70 4.78
N ILE A 115 -16.63 -0.35 5.98
CA ILE A 115 -17.44 -0.53 7.20
C ILE A 115 -18.71 0.32 7.14
N PHE A 116 -18.62 1.55 6.67
CA PHE A 116 -19.77 2.42 6.49
C PHE A 116 -20.80 1.82 5.52
N LEU A 117 -20.34 1.29 4.37
CA LEU A 117 -21.22 0.74 3.34
C LEU A 117 -21.78 -0.63 3.70
N PHE A 118 -20.95 -1.54 4.21
CA PHE A 118 -21.25 -2.95 4.37
C PHE A 118 -21.34 -3.43 5.83
N GLY A 119 -21.04 -2.55 6.78
CA GLY A 119 -21.14 -2.84 8.20
C GLY A 119 -20.35 -4.08 8.63
N ASN A 120 -20.99 -4.96 9.39
CA ASN A 120 -20.38 -6.17 9.95
C ASN A 120 -20.00 -7.23 8.90
N THR A 121 -20.37 -7.06 7.63
CA THR A 121 -19.94 -7.97 6.54
C THR A 121 -18.44 -7.84 6.28
N VAL A 122 -17.84 -6.71 6.63
CA VAL A 122 -16.38 -6.50 6.57
C VAL A 122 -15.75 -7.15 7.79
N SER A 123 -15.26 -8.37 7.64
CA SER A 123 -14.62 -9.09 8.73
C SER A 123 -13.15 -8.67 8.90
N LEU A 124 -12.62 -8.86 10.11
CA LEU A 124 -11.20 -8.69 10.40
C LEU A 124 -10.31 -9.54 9.48
N TYR A 125 -10.76 -10.77 9.18
CA TYR A 125 -10.04 -11.68 8.25
C TYR A 125 -9.96 -11.10 6.83
N THR A 126 -11.00 -10.39 6.37
CA THR A 126 -10.98 -9.70 5.08
C THR A 126 -9.90 -8.62 5.07
N VAL A 127 -9.85 -7.79 6.09
CA VAL A 127 -8.86 -6.70 6.20
C VAL A 127 -7.42 -7.24 6.24
N LEU A 128 -7.17 -8.28 7.05
CA LEU A 128 -5.85 -8.89 7.16
C LEU A 128 -5.45 -9.61 5.88
N GLY A 129 -6.35 -10.35 5.26
CA GLY A 129 -6.10 -11.09 4.01
C GLY A 129 -5.72 -10.15 2.86
N VAL A 130 -6.39 -9.02 2.74
CA VAL A 130 -6.08 -7.99 1.72
C VAL A 130 -4.71 -7.37 1.99
N ASN A 131 -4.35 -7.09 3.24
CA ASN A 131 -3.03 -6.57 3.57
C ASN A 131 -1.91 -7.55 3.19
N ILE A 132 -2.10 -8.84 3.43
CA ILE A 132 -1.15 -9.89 3.02
C ILE A 132 -1.05 -9.94 1.49
N PHE A 133 -2.17 -9.90 0.78
CA PHE A 133 -2.19 -9.89 -0.69
C PHE A 133 -1.42 -8.69 -1.26
N VAL A 134 -1.71 -7.48 -0.80
CA VAL A 134 -1.03 -6.24 -1.23
C VAL A 134 0.47 -6.31 -0.91
N PHE A 135 0.84 -6.85 0.23
CA PHE A 135 2.24 -7.03 0.63
C PHE A 135 2.98 -7.97 -0.33
N ILE A 136 2.43 -9.16 -0.61
CA ILE A 136 3.01 -10.13 -1.54
C ILE A 136 3.13 -9.52 -2.95
N PHE A 137 2.07 -8.87 -3.42
CA PHE A 137 2.08 -8.19 -4.72
C PHE A 137 3.18 -7.13 -4.80
N ASN A 138 3.35 -6.33 -3.75
CA ASN A 138 4.39 -5.30 -3.70
C ASN A 138 5.80 -5.88 -3.73
N ILE A 139 6.05 -7.00 -3.08
CA ILE A 139 7.36 -7.68 -3.12
C ILE A 139 7.63 -8.24 -4.53
N LEU A 140 6.68 -8.97 -5.09
CA LEU A 140 6.85 -9.61 -6.40
C LEU A 140 6.85 -8.59 -7.55
N GLY A 141 5.95 -7.62 -7.49
CA GLY A 141 5.76 -6.63 -8.55
C GLY A 141 6.80 -5.50 -8.55
N SER A 142 7.50 -5.27 -7.45
CA SER A 142 8.46 -4.17 -7.36
C SER A 142 9.65 -4.33 -8.32
N ASN A 143 10.12 -5.56 -8.53
CA ASN A 143 11.19 -5.85 -9.49
C ASN A 143 10.75 -5.64 -10.94
N LEU A 144 9.47 -5.89 -11.25
CA LEU A 144 8.93 -5.67 -12.58
C LEU A 144 8.85 -4.17 -12.93
N ARG A 145 8.63 -3.31 -11.95
CA ARG A 145 8.57 -1.84 -12.15
C ARG A 145 9.92 -1.22 -12.51
N HIS A 146 11.01 -1.87 -12.14
CA HIS A 146 12.39 -1.42 -12.42
C HIS A 146 13.13 -2.34 -13.40
N SER A 147 12.47 -3.37 -13.92
CA SER A 147 13.08 -4.27 -14.90
C SER A 147 13.11 -3.63 -16.27
N HIS A 148 14.19 -3.87 -17.02
CA HIS A 148 14.31 -3.52 -18.44
C HIS A 148 13.44 -4.39 -19.37
N VAL A 149 12.63 -5.28 -18.80
CA VAL A 149 11.63 -6.03 -19.56
C VAL A 149 10.56 -5.04 -19.98
N GLY A 150 10.61 -4.64 -21.24
CA GLY A 150 9.69 -3.68 -21.84
C GLY A 150 8.25 -4.21 -21.88
N ILE A 151 7.58 -4.21 -20.75
CA ILE A 151 6.13 -4.25 -20.71
C ILE A 151 5.69 -2.88 -21.18
N ARG A 152 5.42 -2.78 -22.48
CA ARG A 152 4.95 -1.58 -23.18
C ARG A 152 3.57 -1.16 -22.70
N SER A 153 3.41 -0.74 -21.45
CA SER A 153 2.12 -0.16 -21.06
C SER A 153 2.16 0.85 -19.92
N VAL A 154 3.32 1.22 -19.39
CA VAL A 154 3.38 2.43 -18.57
C VAL A 154 4.63 3.19 -18.96
N SER A 155 4.44 4.29 -19.68
CA SER A 155 5.47 5.23 -20.05
C SER A 155 6.07 5.88 -18.80
N TYR A 156 7.02 5.25 -18.18
CA TYR A 156 8.01 5.93 -17.36
C TYR A 156 9.14 6.32 -18.29
N THR A 157 8.87 7.31 -19.12
CA THR A 157 9.90 7.98 -19.89
C THR A 157 10.90 8.59 -18.93
N HIS A 158 12.11 8.20 -19.14
CA HIS A 158 13.33 8.82 -18.67
C HIS A 158 13.22 10.36 -18.64
N LEU A 159 13.55 10.93 -17.50
CA LEU A 159 14.18 12.23 -17.40
C LEU A 159 15.42 12.08 -16.56
#